data_761ad1fdc21fb0de4878c749a5d49dc3
#
_entry.id   761ad1fdc21fb0de4878c749a5d49dc3
#
_cell.length_a   1.000
_cell.length_b   1.000
_cell.length_c   1.000
_cell.angle_alpha   90.00
_cell.angle_beta   90.00
_cell.angle_gamma   90.00
#
_symmetry.space_group_name_H-M   'P 1'
#
loop_
_entity.id
_entity.type
_entity.pdbx_description
1 polymer ?
#
loop_
_entity_poly.entity_id
_entity_poly.type
_entity_poly.pdbx_seq_one_letter_code
_entity_poly.pdbx_strand_id
1 'polypeptide(L)'
;MATAFLTALRRLVAPLQGLWQGGRSWGRGLVAVALGCCLLLGACSNAAAGGLSGNYVDDTVAVADALIATVALQADDPDRAEAERNARGLINDYMARYRPRAAVNGLASFTTMQTALNSLAGHYANYPNRPVPDALRERVTKELQKAERGVVRGA
;
A
#
# COMPACT_ATOMS: atom_id res chain seq x y z
N MET A 1 56.84 -37.93 0.67
CA MET A 1 55.55 -38.22 0.02
C MET A 1 54.55 -37.03 0.08
N ALA A 2 54.94 -35.83 0.58
CA ALA A 2 54.02 -34.70 0.70
C ALA A 2 54.00 -33.74 -0.51
N THR A 3 54.98 -33.83 -1.42
CA THR A 3 55.11 -32.89 -2.55
C THR A 3 54.30 -33.30 -3.80
N ALA A 4 53.95 -34.56 -3.93
CA ALA A 4 53.17 -35.07 -5.07
C ALA A 4 51.66 -34.72 -4.99
N PHE A 5 51.15 -34.57 -3.78
CA PHE A 5 49.72 -34.26 -3.55
C PHE A 5 49.38 -32.81 -3.87
N LEU A 6 50.26 -31.86 -3.62
CA LEU A 6 50.08 -30.45 -3.90
C LEU A 6 50.09 -30.10 -5.40
N THR A 7 50.82 -30.91 -6.20
CA THR A 7 50.90 -30.69 -7.65
C THR A 7 49.66 -31.22 -8.39
N ALA A 8 48.99 -32.26 -7.87
CA ALA A 8 47.75 -32.78 -8.40
C ALA A 8 46.53 -31.84 -8.16
N LEU A 9 46.48 -31.19 -7.00
CA LEU A 9 45.41 -30.22 -6.69
C LEU A 9 45.49 -28.93 -7.53
N ARG A 10 46.71 -28.55 -7.93
CA ARG A 10 46.93 -27.32 -8.73
C ARG A 10 46.49 -27.50 -10.19
N ARG A 11 46.38 -28.71 -10.69
CA ARG A 11 45.93 -29.03 -12.07
C ARG A 11 44.42 -29.15 -12.19
N LEU A 12 43.70 -29.35 -11.09
CA LEU A 12 42.22 -29.44 -11.08
C LEU A 12 41.50 -28.11 -10.96
N VAL A 13 42.18 -27.03 -10.52
CA VAL A 13 41.57 -25.71 -10.31
C VAL A 13 41.78 -24.77 -11.52
N ALA A 14 42.71 -25.10 -12.44
CA ALA A 14 43.03 -24.24 -13.57
C ALA A 14 41.95 -24.07 -14.66
N PRO A 15 40.99 -24.99 -14.89
CA PRO A 15 39.97 -24.77 -15.93
C PRO A 15 38.77 -23.94 -15.50
N LEU A 16 38.61 -23.62 -14.20
CA LEU A 16 37.44 -22.89 -13.73
C LEU A 16 37.59 -21.36 -13.76
N GLN A 17 38.79 -20.83 -13.98
CA GLN A 17 39.00 -19.37 -14.06
C GLN A 17 38.65 -18.75 -15.41
N GLY A 18 38.48 -19.56 -16.46
CA GLY A 18 38.12 -19.10 -17.82
C GLY A 18 36.60 -18.82 -18.02
N LEU A 19 35.74 -19.39 -17.17
CA LEU A 19 34.30 -19.29 -17.33
C LEU A 19 33.69 -18.04 -16.68
N TRP A 20 34.46 -17.26 -15.90
CA TRP A 20 33.97 -16.07 -15.19
C TRP A 20 34.19 -14.75 -15.93
N GLN A 21 34.88 -14.74 -17.07
CA GLN A 21 35.18 -13.49 -17.80
C GLN A 21 34.17 -13.14 -18.91
N GLY A 22 33.25 -14.05 -19.26
CA GLY A 22 32.24 -13.80 -20.31
C GLY A 22 30.91 -13.22 -19.81
N GLY A 23 30.65 -13.16 -18.51
CA GLY A 23 29.34 -12.81 -17.94
C GLY A 23 29.16 -11.38 -17.42
N ARG A 24 30.17 -10.51 -17.57
CA ARG A 24 30.14 -9.18 -16.90
C ARG A 24 29.28 -8.12 -17.57
N SER A 25 28.81 -8.33 -18.78
CA SER A 25 27.95 -7.33 -19.48
C SER A 25 26.45 -7.63 -19.36
N TRP A 26 26.06 -8.89 -19.23
CA TRP A 26 24.63 -9.25 -19.11
C TRP A 26 24.09 -9.12 -17.68
N GLY A 27 24.90 -9.37 -16.66
CA GLY A 27 24.47 -9.22 -15.25
C GLY A 27 24.16 -7.79 -14.85
N ARG A 28 24.84 -6.82 -15.45
CA ARG A 28 24.61 -5.39 -15.13
C ARG A 28 23.30 -4.86 -15.69
N GLY A 29 22.85 -5.39 -16.84
CA GLY A 29 21.55 -5.02 -17.42
C GLY A 29 20.38 -5.61 -16.64
N LEU A 30 20.48 -6.88 -16.22
CA LEU A 30 19.42 -7.56 -15.45
C LEU A 30 19.27 -7.01 -14.03
N VAL A 31 20.37 -6.65 -13.35
CA VAL A 31 20.33 -6.02 -12.04
C VAL A 31 19.74 -4.62 -12.11
N ALA A 32 20.06 -3.84 -13.16
CA ALA A 32 19.49 -2.51 -13.36
C ALA A 32 17.97 -2.58 -13.67
N VAL A 33 17.53 -3.56 -14.47
CA VAL A 33 16.10 -3.78 -14.75
C VAL A 33 15.37 -4.27 -13.52
N ALA A 34 15.95 -5.18 -12.73
CA ALA A 34 15.35 -5.65 -11.48
C ALA A 34 15.24 -4.53 -10.42
N LEU A 35 16.27 -3.67 -10.28
CA LEU A 35 16.19 -2.50 -9.40
C LEU A 35 15.15 -1.48 -9.89
N GLY A 36 15.07 -1.26 -11.21
CA GLY A 36 14.08 -0.36 -11.80
C GLY A 36 12.64 -0.85 -11.61
N CYS A 37 12.38 -2.15 -11.77
CA CYS A 37 11.06 -2.74 -11.48
C CYS A 37 10.70 -2.67 -9.99
N CYS A 38 11.66 -2.89 -9.09
CA CYS A 38 11.39 -2.76 -7.64
C CYS A 38 11.04 -1.32 -7.24
N LEU A 39 11.64 -0.31 -7.89
CA LEU A 39 11.33 1.09 -7.62
C LEU A 39 9.96 1.51 -8.18
N LEU A 40 9.48 0.89 -9.27
CA LEU A 40 8.15 1.17 -9.84
C LEU A 40 7.02 0.46 -9.08
N LEU A 41 7.29 -0.70 -8.45
CA LEU A 41 6.33 -1.42 -7.62
C LEU A 41 6.24 -0.88 -6.18
N GLY A 42 7.26 -0.15 -5.72
CA GLY A 42 7.29 0.45 -4.38
C GLY A 42 6.49 1.74 -4.21
N ALA A 43 5.97 2.32 -5.29
CA ALA A 43 5.28 3.62 -5.24
C ALA A 43 3.77 3.53 -4.92
N CYS A 44 3.17 2.34 -4.88
CA CYS A 44 1.71 2.20 -4.74
C CYS A 44 1.21 1.46 -3.48
N SER A 45 2.05 1.05 -2.53
CA SER A 45 1.55 0.14 -1.50
C SER A 45 1.83 0.46 -0.03
N ASN A 46 2.34 1.61 0.35
CA ASN A 46 2.75 1.80 1.75
C ASN A 46 2.10 2.93 2.56
N ALA A 47 1.10 3.63 2.04
CA ALA A 47 0.43 4.65 2.86
C ALA A 47 -0.59 4.04 3.85
N ALA A 48 -1.15 2.87 3.56
CA ALA A 48 -2.22 2.28 4.37
C ALA A 48 -1.76 1.18 5.35
N ALA A 49 -0.62 0.54 5.10
CA ALA A 49 -0.11 -0.53 5.97
C ALA A 49 0.73 -0.05 7.16
N GLY A 50 1.08 1.24 7.19
CA GLY A 50 2.04 1.83 8.14
C GLY A 50 1.45 2.77 9.19
N GLY A 51 0.17 2.70 9.50
CA GLY A 51 -0.43 3.59 10.49
C GLY A 51 -0.52 5.06 10.03
N LEU A 52 -1.27 5.86 10.78
CA LEU A 52 -1.44 7.29 10.48
C LEU A 52 -0.19 8.10 10.87
N SER A 53 0.23 9.03 10.01
CA SER A 53 1.40 9.90 10.22
C SER A 53 1.19 10.92 11.34
N GLY A 54 -0.05 11.34 11.58
CA GLY A 54 -0.43 12.41 12.48
C GLY A 54 -0.58 13.77 11.81
N ASN A 55 -0.22 13.88 10.53
CA ASN A 55 -0.55 15.01 9.67
C ASN A 55 -1.97 14.83 9.12
N TYR A 56 -2.86 15.76 9.44
CA TYR A 56 -4.26 15.66 9.06
C TYR A 56 -4.47 15.62 7.54
N VAL A 57 -3.72 16.42 6.79
CA VAL A 57 -3.84 16.47 5.32
C VAL A 57 -3.40 15.16 4.70
N ASP A 58 -2.18 14.72 5.04
CA ASP A 58 -1.60 13.49 4.48
C ASP A 58 -2.41 12.25 4.85
N ASP A 59 -2.84 12.16 6.10
CA ASP A 59 -3.63 11.04 6.59
C ASP A 59 -5.04 11.01 5.96
N THR A 60 -5.65 12.17 5.71
CA THR A 60 -6.96 12.24 5.05
C THR A 60 -6.88 11.74 3.63
N VAL A 61 -5.85 12.17 2.88
CA VAL A 61 -5.62 11.71 1.50
C VAL A 61 -5.32 10.21 1.49
N ALA A 62 -4.37 9.74 2.31
CA ALA A 62 -3.98 8.34 2.34
C ALA A 62 -5.15 7.40 2.71
N VAL A 63 -5.96 7.78 3.70
CA VAL A 63 -7.12 6.97 4.11
C VAL A 63 -8.22 6.99 3.04
N ALA A 64 -8.48 8.14 2.41
CA ALA A 64 -9.47 8.23 1.34
C ALA A 64 -9.07 7.37 0.14
N ASP A 65 -7.82 7.46 -0.33
CA ASP A 65 -7.29 6.62 -1.42
C ASP A 65 -7.42 5.12 -1.11
N ALA A 66 -7.02 4.70 0.09
CA ALA A 66 -7.10 3.31 0.52
C ALA A 66 -8.56 2.79 0.55
N LEU A 67 -9.49 3.60 1.03
CA LEU A 67 -10.91 3.24 1.07
C LEU A 67 -11.53 3.21 -0.32
N ILE A 68 -11.19 4.14 -1.21
CA ILE A 68 -11.64 4.15 -2.60
C ILE A 68 -11.15 2.88 -3.31
N ALA A 69 -9.87 2.51 -3.14
CA ALA A 69 -9.33 1.28 -3.69
C ALA A 69 -10.07 0.03 -3.15
N THR A 70 -10.33 0.00 -1.84
CA THR A 70 -11.04 -1.12 -1.20
C THR A 70 -12.47 -1.30 -1.74
N VAL A 71 -13.24 -0.22 -1.86
CA VAL A 71 -14.63 -0.31 -2.35
C VAL A 71 -14.72 -0.57 -3.84
N ALA A 72 -13.63 -0.38 -4.59
CA ALA A 72 -13.55 -0.70 -6.02
C ALA A 72 -13.33 -2.18 -6.31
N LEU A 73 -12.90 -2.98 -5.32
CA LEU A 73 -12.68 -4.41 -5.49
C LEU A 73 -13.97 -5.13 -5.87
N GLN A 74 -13.84 -6.09 -6.78
CA GLN A 74 -14.97 -6.89 -7.24
C GLN A 74 -15.44 -7.87 -6.15
N ALA A 75 -16.67 -8.38 -6.31
CA ALA A 75 -17.27 -9.29 -5.32
C ALA A 75 -16.49 -10.60 -5.15
N ASP A 76 -15.85 -11.08 -6.22
CA ASP A 76 -15.06 -12.31 -6.30
C ASP A 76 -13.56 -12.10 -6.14
N ASP A 77 -13.10 -10.87 -5.85
CA ASP A 77 -11.69 -10.57 -5.64
C ASP A 77 -11.16 -11.31 -4.39
N PRO A 78 -10.10 -12.11 -4.52
CA PRO A 78 -9.54 -12.88 -3.41
C PRO A 78 -9.03 -12.00 -2.25
N ASP A 79 -8.59 -10.78 -2.54
CA ASP A 79 -8.03 -9.86 -1.55
C ASP A 79 -9.09 -8.99 -0.86
N ARG A 80 -10.34 -9.03 -1.35
CA ARG A 80 -11.44 -8.19 -0.84
C ARG A 80 -11.65 -8.33 0.67
N ALA A 81 -11.67 -9.54 1.18
CA ALA A 81 -11.94 -9.79 2.60
C ALA A 81 -10.83 -9.20 3.51
N GLU A 82 -9.59 -9.23 3.05
CA GLU A 82 -8.46 -8.63 3.76
C GLU A 82 -8.50 -7.10 3.66
N ALA A 83 -8.73 -6.57 2.47
CA ALA A 83 -8.86 -5.14 2.24
C ALA A 83 -9.99 -4.52 3.09
N GLU A 84 -11.15 -5.19 3.20
CA GLU A 84 -12.25 -4.73 4.05
C GLU A 84 -11.91 -4.79 5.56
N ARG A 85 -11.11 -5.77 6.02
CA ARG A 85 -10.61 -5.78 7.41
C ARG A 85 -9.70 -4.59 7.67
N ASN A 86 -8.77 -4.34 6.75
CA ASN A 86 -7.84 -3.22 6.84
C ASN A 86 -8.58 -1.88 6.80
N ALA A 87 -9.58 -1.74 5.93
CA ALA A 87 -10.44 -0.55 5.86
C ALA A 87 -11.14 -0.25 7.19
N ARG A 88 -11.67 -1.28 7.87
CA ARG A 88 -12.27 -1.11 9.22
C ARG A 88 -11.25 -0.59 10.25
N GLY A 89 -10.02 -1.11 10.21
CA GLY A 89 -8.92 -0.62 11.04
C GLY A 89 -8.65 0.85 10.77
N LEU A 90 -8.43 1.22 9.51
CA LEU A 90 -8.18 2.59 9.08
C LEU A 90 -9.29 3.56 9.48
N ILE A 91 -10.56 3.17 9.32
CA ILE A 91 -11.71 3.97 9.74
C ILE A 91 -11.65 4.26 11.24
N ASN A 92 -11.42 3.23 12.05
CA ASN A 92 -11.35 3.36 13.50
C ASN A 92 -10.16 4.23 13.94
N ASP A 93 -8.99 4.01 13.37
CA ASP A 93 -7.77 4.73 13.72
C ASP A 93 -7.87 6.22 13.34
N TYR A 94 -8.41 6.52 12.15
CA TYR A 94 -8.64 7.88 11.70
C TYR A 94 -9.63 8.60 12.60
N MET A 95 -10.76 7.99 12.90
CA MET A 95 -11.78 8.57 13.77
C MET A 95 -11.29 8.77 15.21
N ALA A 96 -10.56 7.79 15.77
CA ALA A 96 -9.98 7.88 17.10
C ALA A 96 -8.97 9.02 17.22
N ARG A 97 -8.19 9.25 16.15
CA ARG A 97 -7.15 10.28 16.13
C ARG A 97 -7.70 11.69 15.93
N TYR A 98 -8.63 11.88 14.98
CA TYR A 98 -9.00 13.21 14.51
C TYR A 98 -10.29 13.76 15.12
N ARG A 99 -11.26 12.92 15.49
CA ARG A 99 -12.50 13.35 16.12
C ARG A 99 -12.32 14.15 17.42
N PRO A 100 -11.35 13.80 18.31
CA PRO A 100 -11.13 14.58 19.53
C PRO A 100 -10.41 15.92 19.31
N ARG A 101 -9.83 16.15 18.11
CA ARG A 101 -9.04 17.36 17.85
C ARG A 101 -9.93 18.54 17.48
N ALA A 102 -10.05 19.52 18.38
CA ALA A 102 -10.88 20.72 18.18
C ALA A 102 -10.49 21.50 16.91
N ALA A 103 -9.21 21.52 16.53
CA ALA A 103 -8.73 22.16 15.31
C ALA A 103 -9.16 21.44 14.01
N VAL A 104 -9.64 20.21 14.10
CA VAL A 104 -9.99 19.37 12.94
C VAL A 104 -11.49 19.11 12.87
N ASN A 105 -12.13 18.81 13.99
CA ASN A 105 -13.52 18.35 14.01
C ASN A 105 -14.56 19.37 13.48
N GLY A 106 -14.19 20.65 13.43
CA GLY A 106 -15.01 21.73 12.86
C GLY A 106 -14.78 21.95 11.35
N LEU A 107 -13.81 21.28 10.72
CA LEU A 107 -13.51 21.46 9.31
C LEU A 107 -14.56 20.78 8.41
N ALA A 108 -14.93 21.43 7.32
CA ALA A 108 -15.85 20.88 6.33
C ALA A 108 -15.30 19.60 5.67
N SER A 109 -13.97 19.53 5.46
CA SER A 109 -13.30 18.33 4.98
C SER A 109 -13.45 17.16 5.95
N PHE A 110 -13.30 17.41 7.26
CA PHE A 110 -13.48 16.38 8.28
C PHE A 110 -14.93 15.89 8.35
N THR A 111 -15.91 16.78 8.33
CA THR A 111 -17.33 16.41 8.33
C THR A 111 -17.69 15.56 7.10
N THR A 112 -17.16 15.92 5.93
CA THR A 112 -17.36 15.14 4.70
C THR A 112 -16.72 13.76 4.83
N MET A 113 -15.46 13.69 5.29
CA MET A 113 -14.77 12.43 5.54
C MET A 113 -15.54 11.55 6.54
N GLN A 114 -15.95 12.10 7.67
CA GLN A 114 -16.74 11.41 8.69
C GLN A 114 -18.03 10.81 8.14
N THR A 115 -18.72 11.50 7.24
CA THR A 115 -19.94 11.01 6.61
C THR A 115 -19.66 9.75 5.78
N ALA A 116 -18.61 9.77 4.97
CA ALA A 116 -18.18 8.61 4.18
C ALA A 116 -17.78 7.44 5.08
N LEU A 117 -16.94 7.71 6.10
CA LEU A 117 -16.46 6.69 7.04
C LEU A 117 -17.61 6.03 7.82
N ASN A 118 -18.56 6.80 8.32
CA ASN A 118 -19.72 6.29 9.05
C ASN A 118 -20.60 5.41 8.13
N SER A 119 -20.76 5.79 6.87
CA SER A 119 -21.52 5.00 5.89
C SER A 119 -20.87 3.63 5.62
N LEU A 120 -19.55 3.58 5.46
CA LEU A 120 -18.79 2.33 5.28
C LEU A 120 -18.80 1.50 6.56
N ALA A 121 -18.51 2.11 7.71
CA ALA A 121 -18.54 1.41 8.99
C ALA A 121 -19.91 0.76 9.26
N GLY A 122 -21.00 1.48 8.98
CA GLY A 122 -22.36 0.95 9.10
C GLY A 122 -22.61 -0.24 8.15
N HIS A 123 -22.14 -0.17 6.91
CA HIS A 123 -22.24 -1.29 5.99
C HIS A 123 -21.48 -2.50 6.49
N TYR A 124 -20.19 -2.34 6.84
CA TYR A 124 -19.34 -3.43 7.30
C TYR A 124 -19.79 -4.06 8.62
N ALA A 125 -20.44 -3.30 9.49
CA ALA A 125 -20.99 -3.80 10.75
C ALA A 125 -22.23 -4.67 10.51
N ASN A 126 -23.12 -4.26 9.60
CA ASN A 126 -24.38 -4.95 9.35
C ASN A 126 -24.28 -6.06 8.30
N TYR A 127 -23.27 -5.98 7.42
CA TYR A 127 -23.11 -6.90 6.29
C TYR A 127 -21.65 -7.37 6.13
N PRO A 128 -21.08 -8.10 7.13
CA PRO A 128 -19.63 -8.37 7.19
C PRO A 128 -19.08 -9.21 6.02
N ASN A 129 -19.94 -9.89 5.26
CA ASN A 129 -19.52 -10.77 4.15
C ASN A 129 -20.12 -10.34 2.80
N ARG A 130 -20.72 -9.16 2.72
CA ARG A 130 -21.34 -8.67 1.49
C ARG A 130 -20.52 -7.54 0.88
N PRO A 131 -20.35 -7.55 -0.44
CA PRO A 131 -19.71 -6.45 -1.13
C PRO A 131 -20.51 -5.16 -0.93
N VAL A 132 -19.81 -4.03 -0.99
CA VAL A 132 -20.45 -2.71 -0.91
C VAL A 132 -21.36 -2.52 -2.13
N PRO A 133 -22.68 -2.23 -1.94
CA PRO A 133 -23.59 -2.01 -3.05
C PRO A 133 -23.14 -0.82 -3.92
N ASP A 134 -23.42 -0.89 -5.23
CA ASP A 134 -22.97 0.12 -6.21
C ASP A 134 -23.36 1.54 -5.84
N ALA A 135 -24.61 1.75 -5.43
CA ALA A 135 -25.09 3.07 -5.02
C ALA A 135 -24.34 3.62 -3.79
N LEU A 136 -23.97 2.76 -2.83
CA LEU A 136 -23.19 3.14 -1.67
C LEU A 136 -21.75 3.42 -2.06
N ARG A 137 -21.14 2.56 -2.88
CA ARG A 137 -19.77 2.71 -3.40
C ARG A 137 -19.61 4.04 -4.13
N GLU A 138 -20.51 4.34 -5.06
CA GLU A 138 -20.48 5.59 -5.84
C GLU A 138 -20.58 6.83 -4.93
N ARG A 139 -21.52 6.82 -3.99
CA ARG A 139 -21.69 7.92 -3.02
C ARG A 139 -20.45 8.11 -2.15
N VAL A 140 -19.96 7.03 -1.54
CA VAL A 140 -18.78 7.09 -0.66
C VAL A 140 -17.54 7.56 -1.42
N THR A 141 -17.32 7.06 -2.63
CA THR A 141 -16.21 7.51 -3.48
C THR A 141 -16.27 9.02 -3.74
N LYS A 142 -17.46 9.55 -4.07
CA LYS A 142 -17.65 11.01 -4.27
C LYS A 142 -17.38 11.82 -3.00
N GLU A 143 -17.83 11.33 -1.84
CA GLU A 143 -17.60 11.98 -0.54
C GLU A 143 -16.12 11.96 -0.15
N LEU A 144 -15.43 10.83 -0.30
CA LEU A 144 -13.99 10.72 -0.04
C LEU A 144 -13.18 11.68 -0.92
N GLN A 145 -13.40 11.67 -2.24
CA GLN A 145 -12.76 12.61 -3.16
C GLN A 145 -13.07 14.08 -2.84
N LYS A 146 -14.26 14.38 -2.33
CA LYS A 146 -14.60 15.74 -1.88
C LYS A 146 -13.81 16.11 -0.63
N ALA A 147 -13.66 15.20 0.33
CA ALA A 147 -12.85 15.41 1.53
C ALA A 147 -11.38 15.67 1.19
N GLU A 148 -10.79 14.87 0.29
CA GLU A 148 -9.42 15.07 -0.22
C GLU A 148 -9.23 16.46 -0.82
N ARG A 149 -10.10 16.84 -1.76
CA ARG A 149 -10.04 18.17 -2.37
C ARG A 149 -10.24 19.29 -1.37
N GLY A 150 -11.05 19.07 -0.35
CA GLY A 150 -11.28 20.01 0.74
C GLY A 150 -10.03 20.19 1.58
N VAL A 151 -9.43 19.10 2.05
CA VAL A 151 -8.26 19.15 2.94
C VAL A 151 -7.04 19.76 2.25
N VAL A 152 -6.81 19.44 0.97
CA VAL A 152 -5.69 20.01 0.19
C VAL A 152 -5.85 21.52 -0.03
N ARG A 153 -7.09 22.02 -0.11
CA ARG A 153 -7.37 23.45 -0.24
C ARG A 153 -7.41 24.20 1.10
N GLY A 154 -7.25 23.50 2.22
CA GLY A 154 -7.27 24.11 3.55
C GLY A 154 -8.67 24.37 4.12
N ALA A 155 -9.66 23.61 3.66
CA ALA A 155 -11.07 23.72 4.09
C ALA A 155 -11.49 22.54 4.98
#